data_a10418648c8d9107f28a6b1c425deab1
#
_entry.id   a10418648c8d9107f28a6b1c425deab1
#
_cell.length_a   1.000
_cell.length_b   1.000
_cell.length_c   1.000
_cell.angle_alpha   90.00
_cell.angle_beta   90.00
_cell.angle_gamma   90.00
#
_symmetry.space_group_name_H-M   'P 1'
#
loop_
_entity.id
_entity.type
_entity.pdbx_description
1 polymer ?
#
loop_
_entity_poly.entity_id
_entity_poly.type
_entity_poly.pdbx_seq_one_letter_code
_entity_poly.pdbx_strand_id
1 'polypeptide(L)'
;MLMDAFHEDAFWEELGGRYLVSIGSVVAANILEAACDVREATDEDRIAFRAATRARQEAFNRDIPDIQEIPMLMDAFHEDAFWEELGGRCLSCNACANVCPTCYCFDIRDTLDPGAATGRRERVWDAGTSPQFAMVAGGHNFRPTSASRVRHRMYHKLNGFLAKHDRNLCVGCGRCVSACKVDISPIEVLKFFDRKGA
;
A
#
# COMPACT_ATOMS: atom_id res chain seq x y z
N MET A 1 -3.37 7.54 4.63
CA MET A 1 -4.45 8.35 4.02
C MET A 1 -5.82 7.70 4.02
N LEU A 2 -5.96 6.39 3.90
CA LEU A 2 -7.27 5.71 4.10
C LEU A 2 -7.66 5.62 5.58
N MET A 3 -6.72 5.45 6.48
CA MET A 3 -7.04 5.36 7.92
C MET A 3 -7.46 6.68 8.56
N ASP A 4 -6.99 7.83 8.09
CA ASP A 4 -7.42 9.13 8.65
C ASP A 4 -8.78 9.59 8.10
N ALA A 5 -9.13 9.24 6.87
CA ALA A 5 -10.48 9.50 6.36
C ALA A 5 -11.54 8.72 7.15
N PHE A 6 -11.18 7.52 7.65
CA PHE A 6 -12.05 6.76 8.57
C PHE A 6 -12.00 7.25 10.02
N HIS A 7 -10.92 7.91 10.44
CA HIS A 7 -10.84 8.53 11.77
C HIS A 7 -11.75 9.74 11.93
N GLU A 8 -12.09 10.41 10.84
CA GLU A 8 -13.02 11.56 10.88
C GLU A 8 -14.48 11.11 11.06
N ASP A 9 -14.85 9.92 10.57
CA ASP A 9 -16.24 9.45 10.61
C ASP A 9 -16.50 8.40 11.71
N ALA A 10 -15.92 7.21 11.59
CA ALA A 10 -16.02 6.15 12.61
C ALA A 10 -14.90 5.13 12.46
N PHE A 11 -14.38 4.64 13.58
CA PHE A 11 -13.38 3.58 13.63
C PHE A 11 -13.88 2.39 14.42
N TRP A 12 -13.73 1.17 13.88
CA TRP A 12 -14.26 -0.07 14.46
C TRP A 12 -13.12 -0.98 14.90
N GLU A 13 -13.16 -1.40 16.16
CA GLU A 13 -12.22 -2.36 16.74
C GLU A 13 -12.95 -3.57 17.29
N GLU A 14 -12.57 -4.76 16.84
CA GLU A 14 -13.16 -6.01 17.31
C GLU A 14 -12.59 -6.42 18.69
N LEU A 15 -13.49 -6.70 19.62
CA LEU A 15 -13.20 -7.13 20.98
C LEU A 15 -13.96 -8.42 21.32
N GLY A 16 -13.51 -9.56 20.75
CA GLY A 16 -14.12 -10.87 21.07
C GLY A 16 -15.61 -10.96 20.77
N GLY A 17 -16.00 -10.70 19.51
CA GLY A 17 -17.40 -10.72 19.04
C GLY A 17 -18.21 -9.45 19.37
N ARG A 18 -17.57 -8.44 19.92
CA ARG A 18 -18.11 -7.08 20.09
C ARG A 18 -17.19 -6.09 19.37
N TYR A 19 -17.71 -4.89 19.12
CA TYR A 19 -16.92 -3.84 18.50
C TYR A 19 -16.91 -2.59 19.39
N LEU A 20 -15.72 -2.02 19.59
CA LEU A 20 -15.59 -0.65 20.08
C LEU A 20 -15.58 0.28 18.88
N VAL A 21 -16.46 1.27 18.89
CA VAL A 21 -16.56 2.26 17.81
C VAL A 21 -16.17 3.63 18.35
N SER A 22 -15.18 4.25 17.72
CA SER A 22 -14.84 5.66 17.97
C SER A 22 -15.55 6.53 16.94
N ILE A 23 -16.36 7.46 17.38
CA ILE A 23 -17.17 8.33 16.52
C ILE A 23 -16.43 9.65 16.35
N GLY A 24 -16.08 10.00 15.12
CA GLY A 24 -15.36 11.24 14.76
C GLY A 24 -16.25 12.37 14.24
N SER A 25 -17.51 12.05 13.84
CA SER A 25 -18.42 13.07 13.29
C SER A 25 -19.85 12.88 13.74
N VAL A 26 -20.63 13.95 13.71
CA VAL A 26 -22.08 13.93 14.00
C VAL A 26 -22.82 13.05 12.98
N VAL A 27 -22.36 13.02 11.74
CA VAL A 27 -22.96 12.19 10.68
C VAL A 27 -22.78 10.70 11.01
N ALA A 28 -21.59 10.29 11.45
CA ALA A 28 -21.33 8.92 11.87
C ALA A 28 -22.18 8.54 13.11
N ALA A 29 -22.34 9.45 14.08
CA ALA A 29 -23.22 9.24 15.25
C ALA A 29 -24.66 8.94 14.82
N ASN A 30 -25.23 9.78 13.97
CA ASN A 30 -26.62 9.63 13.49
C ASN A 30 -26.81 8.32 12.70
N ILE A 31 -25.83 7.92 11.89
CA ILE A 31 -25.89 6.67 11.15
C ILE A 31 -25.86 5.46 12.09
N LEU A 32 -25.00 5.48 13.09
CA LEU A 32 -24.88 4.40 14.07
C LEU A 32 -26.13 4.26 14.91
N GLU A 33 -26.68 5.35 15.43
CA GLU A 33 -27.92 5.36 16.22
C GLU A 33 -29.11 4.84 15.41
N ALA A 34 -29.17 5.12 14.11
CA ALA A 34 -30.24 4.66 13.24
C ALA A 34 -30.10 3.19 12.78
N ALA A 35 -28.88 2.67 12.73
CA ALA A 35 -28.58 1.36 12.12
C ALA A 35 -28.28 0.26 13.14
N CYS A 36 -27.84 0.61 14.35
CA CYS A 36 -27.34 -0.34 15.33
C CYS A 36 -27.82 0.00 16.74
N ASP A 37 -28.00 -1.03 17.56
CA ASP A 37 -28.14 -0.88 18.99
C ASP A 37 -26.75 -0.69 19.62
N VAL A 38 -26.44 0.55 19.98
CA VAL A 38 -25.13 0.93 20.54
C VAL A 38 -25.32 1.40 21.99
N ARG A 39 -24.36 1.10 22.86
CA ARG A 39 -24.26 1.61 24.20
C ARG A 39 -22.95 2.35 24.42
N GLU A 40 -22.91 3.20 25.43
CA GLU A 40 -21.64 3.81 25.82
C GLU A 40 -20.63 2.76 26.31
N ALA A 41 -19.36 2.97 25.93
CA ALA A 41 -18.27 2.10 26.33
C ALA A 41 -17.96 2.30 27.82
N THR A 42 -17.97 1.20 28.57
CA THR A 42 -17.57 1.17 29.98
C THR A 42 -16.05 1.21 30.14
N ASP A 43 -15.57 1.41 31.37
CA ASP A 43 -14.14 1.31 31.67
C ASP A 43 -13.58 -0.09 31.40
N GLU A 44 -14.38 -1.13 31.62
CA GLU A 44 -14.01 -2.52 31.29
C GLU A 44 -13.81 -2.70 29.77
N ASP A 45 -14.69 -2.12 28.93
CA ASP A 45 -14.52 -2.15 27.48
C ASP A 45 -13.24 -1.43 27.03
N ARG A 46 -12.92 -0.31 27.67
CA ARG A 46 -11.67 0.45 27.42
C ARG A 46 -10.43 -0.32 27.84
N ILE A 47 -10.49 -1.05 28.95
CA ILE A 47 -9.39 -1.93 29.38
C ILE A 47 -9.20 -3.08 28.39
N ALA A 48 -10.30 -3.73 27.98
CA ALA A 48 -10.26 -4.80 26.98
C ALA A 48 -9.68 -4.32 25.64
N PHE A 49 -10.05 -3.12 25.19
CA PHE A 49 -9.49 -2.49 24.00
C PHE A 49 -7.99 -2.29 24.11
N ARG A 50 -7.49 -1.74 25.23
CA ARG A 50 -6.05 -1.55 25.44
C ARG A 50 -5.30 -2.87 25.46
N ALA A 51 -5.88 -3.91 26.07
CA ALA A 51 -5.29 -5.25 26.08
C ALA A 51 -5.22 -5.86 24.67
N ALA A 52 -6.29 -5.76 23.89
CA ALA A 52 -6.34 -6.24 22.51
C ALA A 52 -5.35 -5.48 21.61
N THR A 53 -5.24 -4.16 21.79
CA THR A 53 -4.27 -3.33 21.05
C THR A 53 -2.83 -3.74 21.37
N ARG A 54 -2.51 -3.95 22.67
CA ARG A 54 -1.18 -4.43 23.09
C ARG A 54 -0.89 -5.81 22.53
N ALA A 55 -1.81 -6.76 22.65
CA ALA A 55 -1.65 -8.11 22.12
C ALA A 55 -1.39 -8.11 20.60
N ARG A 56 -2.08 -7.22 19.84
CA ARG A 56 -1.79 -7.03 18.41
C ARG A 56 -0.40 -6.50 18.17
N GLN A 57 0.04 -5.49 18.91
CA GLN A 57 1.41 -4.94 18.78
C GLN A 57 2.47 -6.01 19.06
N GLU A 58 2.26 -6.80 20.11
CA GLU A 58 3.16 -7.91 20.47
C GLU A 58 3.15 -9.05 19.45
N ALA A 59 2.03 -9.30 18.78
CA ALA A 59 1.91 -10.30 17.71
C ALA A 59 2.65 -9.87 16.43
N PHE A 60 2.87 -8.58 16.20
CA PHE A 60 3.70 -8.05 15.11
C PHE A 60 5.19 -8.15 15.45
N ASN A 61 5.66 -9.37 15.57
CA ASN A 61 7.04 -9.74 15.86
C ASN A 61 7.92 -9.74 14.58
N ARG A 62 7.85 -8.70 13.76
CA ARG A 62 8.71 -8.56 12.60
C ARG A 62 9.73 -7.46 12.84
N ASP A 63 10.98 -7.89 12.85
CA ASP A 63 12.14 -7.03 12.90
C ASP A 63 12.26 -6.31 11.54
N ILE A 64 11.83 -5.08 11.49
CA ILE A 64 11.91 -4.17 10.35
C ILE A 64 12.41 -2.82 10.84
N PRO A 65 13.14 -2.04 10.00
CA PRO A 65 13.61 -0.71 10.35
C PRO A 65 12.46 0.22 10.77
N ASP A 66 12.81 1.24 11.58
CA ASP A 66 11.86 2.31 11.87
C ASP A 66 11.34 2.94 10.58
N ILE A 67 10.07 3.28 10.57
CA ILE A 67 9.41 3.88 9.40
C ILE A 67 10.11 5.16 8.94
N GLN A 68 10.72 5.91 9.86
CA GLN A 68 11.45 7.14 9.57
C GLN A 68 12.82 6.87 8.93
N GLU A 69 13.41 5.71 9.13
CA GLU A 69 14.70 5.31 8.57
C GLU A 69 14.56 4.75 7.15
N ILE A 70 13.38 4.21 6.80
CA ILE A 70 13.14 3.56 5.51
C ILE A 70 13.53 4.44 4.30
N PRO A 71 13.17 5.74 4.21
CA PRO A 71 13.56 6.57 3.08
C PRO A 71 15.07 6.68 2.92
N MET A 72 15.79 6.90 4.02
CA MET A 72 17.25 7.02 4.01
C MET A 72 17.91 5.72 3.53
N LEU A 73 17.44 4.57 4.03
CA LEU A 73 17.92 3.26 3.58
C LEU A 73 17.63 3.02 2.09
N MET A 74 16.41 3.32 1.66
CA MET A 74 16.02 3.17 0.26
C MET A 74 16.89 4.04 -0.67
N ASP A 75 17.16 5.28 -0.29
CA ASP A 75 17.97 6.20 -1.09
C ASP A 75 19.45 5.82 -1.09
N ALA A 76 20.00 5.38 0.05
CA ALA A 76 21.39 4.91 0.15
C ALA A 76 21.65 3.69 -0.75
N PHE A 77 20.67 2.81 -0.93
CA PHE A 77 20.80 1.59 -1.72
C PHE A 77 20.03 1.65 -3.06
N HIS A 78 19.84 2.87 -3.60
CA HIS A 78 19.09 3.05 -4.85
C HIS A 78 19.68 2.28 -6.05
N GLU A 79 21.00 2.23 -6.17
CA GLU A 79 21.70 1.54 -7.27
C GLU A 79 22.31 0.19 -6.84
N ASP A 80 21.81 -0.41 -5.75
CA ASP A 80 22.33 -1.70 -5.28
C ASP A 80 22.00 -2.84 -6.23
N ALA A 81 22.96 -3.77 -6.41
CA ALA A 81 22.82 -4.96 -7.25
C ALA A 81 21.67 -5.89 -6.82
N PHE A 82 21.17 -5.75 -5.59
CA PHE A 82 19.99 -6.47 -5.09
C PHE A 82 18.74 -6.21 -5.96
N TRP A 83 18.62 -5.04 -6.57
CA TRP A 83 17.52 -4.76 -7.49
C TRP A 83 17.58 -5.61 -8.76
N GLU A 84 18.79 -5.90 -9.26
CA GLU A 84 18.97 -6.80 -10.40
C GLU A 84 18.61 -8.25 -10.04
N GLU A 85 18.95 -8.70 -8.83
CA GLU A 85 18.53 -10.00 -8.32
C GLU A 85 17.02 -10.11 -8.26
N LEU A 86 16.34 -9.14 -7.62
CA LEU A 86 14.88 -9.11 -7.55
C LEU A 86 14.24 -9.03 -8.95
N GLY A 87 14.82 -8.23 -9.83
CA GLY A 87 14.37 -8.09 -11.21
C GLY A 87 14.49 -9.39 -12.00
N GLY A 88 15.56 -10.16 -11.78
CA GLY A 88 15.76 -11.47 -12.37
C GLY A 88 14.72 -12.52 -11.95
N ARG A 89 14.23 -12.43 -10.71
CA ARG A 89 13.13 -13.28 -10.21
C ARG A 89 11.76 -12.81 -10.69
N CYS A 90 11.57 -11.51 -10.90
CA CYS A 90 10.25 -10.91 -11.13
C CYS A 90 9.65 -11.29 -12.49
N LEU A 91 8.48 -11.90 -12.49
CA LEU A 91 7.74 -12.28 -13.71
C LEU A 91 7.04 -11.11 -14.41
N SER A 92 7.09 -9.90 -13.87
CA SER A 92 6.33 -8.72 -14.37
C SER A 92 4.83 -8.99 -14.57
N CYS A 93 4.24 -9.89 -13.79
CA CYS A 93 2.86 -10.37 -13.95
C CYS A 93 1.79 -9.44 -13.35
N ASN A 94 2.19 -8.36 -12.67
CA ASN A 94 1.33 -7.38 -12.02
C ASN A 94 0.46 -7.89 -10.86
N ALA A 95 0.48 -9.18 -10.50
CA ALA A 95 -0.34 -9.73 -9.43
C ALA A 95 -0.21 -8.96 -8.11
N CYS A 96 1.02 -8.59 -7.74
CA CYS A 96 1.29 -7.81 -6.52
C CYS A 96 0.68 -6.39 -6.53
N ALA A 97 0.50 -5.78 -7.71
CA ALA A 97 -0.15 -4.48 -7.84
C ALA A 97 -1.67 -4.61 -7.84
N ASN A 98 -2.22 -5.62 -8.52
CA ASN A 98 -3.65 -5.83 -8.64
C ASN A 98 -4.34 -6.15 -7.30
N VAL A 99 -3.66 -6.82 -6.38
CA VAL A 99 -4.20 -7.14 -5.04
C VAL A 99 -3.90 -6.07 -4.00
N CYS A 100 -3.12 -5.05 -4.34
CA CYS A 100 -2.69 -4.03 -3.38
C CYS A 100 -3.76 -2.96 -3.18
N PRO A 101 -4.28 -2.76 -1.96
CA PRO A 101 -5.36 -1.81 -1.70
C PRO A 101 -4.96 -0.35 -1.92
N THR A 102 -3.67 -0.07 -1.94
CA THR A 102 -3.11 1.27 -2.13
C THR A 102 -2.44 1.47 -3.49
N CYS A 103 -2.58 0.55 -4.45
CA CYS A 103 -2.17 0.77 -5.83
C CYS A 103 -3.28 1.47 -6.60
N TYR A 104 -2.90 2.53 -7.31
CA TYR A 104 -3.81 3.36 -8.10
C TYR A 104 -3.28 3.63 -9.52
N CYS A 105 -2.35 2.80 -9.99
CA CYS A 105 -1.79 2.93 -11.34
C CYS A 105 -2.85 2.63 -12.39
N PHE A 106 -2.92 3.45 -13.42
CA PHE A 106 -3.85 3.31 -14.55
C PHE A 106 -3.20 3.81 -15.83
N ASP A 107 -3.76 3.39 -16.95
CA ASP A 107 -3.44 3.87 -18.29
C ASP A 107 -4.66 4.59 -18.88
N ILE A 108 -4.42 5.53 -19.77
CA ILE A 108 -5.46 6.23 -20.56
C ILE A 108 -5.40 5.73 -22.00
N ARG A 109 -6.51 5.21 -22.47
CA ARG A 109 -6.68 4.75 -23.86
C ARG A 109 -7.66 5.63 -24.59
N ASP A 110 -7.20 6.23 -25.67
CA ASP A 110 -8.02 7.03 -26.56
C ASP A 110 -8.29 6.24 -27.84
N THR A 111 -9.55 6.10 -28.20
CA THR A 111 -10.01 5.57 -29.48
C THR A 111 -10.77 6.65 -30.22
N LEU A 112 -10.42 6.83 -31.50
CA LEU A 112 -11.13 7.75 -32.40
C LEU A 112 -11.90 6.93 -33.42
N ASP A 113 -13.15 7.30 -33.66
CA ASP A 113 -13.94 6.69 -34.73
C ASP A 113 -13.40 7.17 -36.07
N PRO A 114 -13.07 6.26 -37.01
CA PRO A 114 -12.57 6.65 -38.33
C PRO A 114 -13.55 7.58 -39.04
N GLY A 115 -13.13 8.81 -39.35
CA GLY A 115 -13.94 9.82 -39.98
C GLY A 115 -14.99 10.49 -39.11
N ALA A 116 -14.99 10.22 -37.81
CA ALA A 116 -15.95 10.77 -36.87
C ALA A 116 -15.39 11.99 -36.10
N ALA A 117 -16.29 12.91 -35.78
CA ALA A 117 -16.01 13.99 -34.85
C ALA A 117 -16.08 13.51 -33.36
N THR A 118 -16.14 12.19 -33.14
CA THR A 118 -16.31 11.57 -31.82
C THR A 118 -15.17 10.62 -31.51
N GLY A 119 -14.85 10.52 -30.25
CA GLY A 119 -13.84 9.60 -29.71
C GLY A 119 -14.21 9.17 -28.30
N ARG A 120 -13.57 8.11 -27.81
CA ARG A 120 -13.74 7.55 -26.48
C ARG A 120 -12.41 7.60 -25.74
N ARG A 121 -12.44 8.11 -24.52
CA ARG A 121 -11.33 8.04 -23.57
C ARG A 121 -11.68 7.09 -22.43
N GLU A 122 -10.85 6.11 -22.21
CA GLU A 122 -11.02 5.12 -21.15
C GLU A 122 -9.84 5.16 -20.20
N ARG A 123 -10.13 5.01 -18.92
CA ARG A 123 -9.12 4.73 -17.89
C ARG A 123 -9.15 3.25 -17.55
N VAL A 124 -8.06 2.56 -17.82
CA VAL A 124 -7.92 1.12 -17.56
C VAL A 124 -6.88 0.88 -16.47
N TRP A 125 -7.05 -0.17 -15.69
CA TRP A 125 -6.05 -0.58 -14.72
C TRP A 125 -4.71 -0.87 -15.41
N ASP A 126 -3.62 -0.41 -14.80
CA ASP A 126 -2.27 -0.78 -15.17
C ASP A 126 -1.41 -0.91 -13.91
N ALA A 127 -0.17 -1.29 -14.04
CA ALA A 127 0.74 -1.49 -12.91
C ALA A 127 2.15 -1.01 -13.22
N GLY A 128 2.79 -0.40 -12.24
CA GLY A 128 4.19 0.05 -12.36
C GLY A 128 5.20 -1.07 -12.63
N THR A 129 4.80 -2.34 -12.49
CA THR A 129 5.58 -3.53 -12.86
C THR A 129 5.34 -4.00 -14.29
N SER A 130 4.34 -3.44 -14.99
CA SER A 130 4.11 -3.70 -16.42
C SER A 130 5.27 -3.18 -17.28
N PRO A 131 5.75 -3.96 -18.25
CA PRO A 131 6.83 -3.52 -19.13
C PRO A 131 6.56 -2.22 -19.90
N GLN A 132 5.30 -1.94 -20.18
CA GLN A 132 4.87 -0.79 -21.00
C GLN A 132 4.45 0.42 -20.18
N PHE A 133 4.24 0.30 -18.87
CA PHE A 133 3.70 1.36 -18.01
C PHE A 133 4.50 2.67 -18.05
N ALA A 134 5.81 2.61 -18.25
CA ALA A 134 6.68 3.78 -18.31
C ALA A 134 7.07 4.17 -19.75
N MET A 135 6.41 3.60 -20.75
CA MET A 135 6.62 3.93 -22.16
C MET A 135 5.89 5.22 -22.49
N VAL A 136 6.57 6.11 -23.18
CA VAL A 136 6.01 7.39 -23.65
C VAL A 136 5.95 7.44 -25.16
N ALA A 137 5.28 8.46 -25.69
CA ALA A 137 5.22 8.73 -27.11
C ALA A 137 6.66 8.78 -27.71
N GLY A 138 6.88 8.11 -28.83
CA GLY A 138 8.21 7.95 -29.40
C GLY A 138 8.96 6.67 -28.97
N GLY A 139 8.33 5.83 -28.12
CA GLY A 139 8.85 4.50 -27.80
C GLY A 139 9.92 4.48 -26.70
N HIS A 140 10.25 5.63 -26.09
CA HIS A 140 11.17 5.64 -24.96
C HIS A 140 10.49 5.06 -23.70
N ASN A 141 11.21 4.20 -22.97
CA ASN A 141 10.74 3.61 -21.72
C ASN A 141 11.68 3.99 -20.56
N PHE A 142 11.18 4.74 -19.60
CA PHE A 142 11.94 5.16 -18.41
C PHE A 142 12.27 4.02 -17.45
N ARG A 143 11.61 2.88 -17.56
CA ARG A 143 11.82 1.68 -16.72
C ARG A 143 11.85 0.41 -17.56
N PRO A 144 12.87 0.26 -18.43
CA PRO A 144 12.90 -0.82 -19.43
C PRO A 144 13.16 -2.19 -18.80
N THR A 145 13.95 -2.26 -17.70
CA THR A 145 14.29 -3.52 -17.04
C THR A 145 13.30 -3.92 -15.96
N SER A 146 13.19 -5.21 -15.68
CA SER A 146 12.39 -5.73 -14.58
C SER A 146 12.90 -5.19 -13.23
N ALA A 147 14.22 -5.08 -13.06
CA ALA A 147 14.85 -4.49 -11.88
C ALA A 147 14.38 -3.05 -11.64
N SER A 148 14.41 -2.19 -12.65
CA SER A 148 13.95 -0.80 -12.54
C SER A 148 12.46 -0.69 -12.19
N ARG A 149 11.63 -1.63 -12.67
CA ARG A 149 10.20 -1.68 -12.37
C ARG A 149 9.91 -2.17 -10.95
N VAL A 150 10.63 -3.21 -10.48
CA VAL A 150 10.52 -3.70 -9.09
C VAL A 150 11.00 -2.62 -8.13
N ARG A 151 12.17 -2.01 -8.39
CA ARG A 151 12.68 -0.88 -7.62
C ARG A 151 11.63 0.24 -7.52
N HIS A 152 11.10 0.70 -8.64
CA HIS A 152 10.05 1.73 -8.66
C HIS A 152 8.85 1.35 -7.80
N ARG A 153 8.38 0.10 -7.87
CA ARG A 153 7.28 -0.37 -7.04
C ARG A 153 7.59 -0.27 -5.54
N MET A 154 8.79 -0.68 -5.13
CA MET A 154 9.20 -0.62 -3.72
C MET A 154 9.36 0.82 -3.24
N TYR A 155 9.98 1.68 -4.05
CA TYR A 155 10.06 3.12 -3.77
C TYR A 155 8.69 3.76 -3.62
N HIS A 156 7.77 3.45 -4.52
CA HIS A 156 6.41 3.97 -4.45
C HIS A 156 5.68 3.56 -3.16
N LYS A 157 5.99 2.38 -2.61
CA LYS A 157 5.35 1.88 -1.38
C LYS A 157 6.04 2.32 -0.10
N LEU A 158 7.35 2.47 -0.10
CA LEU A 158 8.17 2.58 1.09
C LEU A 158 8.83 3.96 1.27
N ASN A 159 9.01 4.73 0.20
CA ASN A 159 9.70 6.03 0.26
C ASN A 159 8.83 7.17 -0.29
N GLY A 160 8.36 7.07 -1.54
CA GLY A 160 7.82 8.20 -2.30
C GLY A 160 6.60 8.92 -1.70
N PHE A 161 5.91 8.34 -0.75
CA PHE A 161 4.76 8.96 -0.07
C PHE A 161 5.12 9.57 1.28
N LEU A 162 6.16 9.05 1.94
CA LEU A 162 6.51 9.49 3.28
C LEU A 162 6.90 10.98 3.30
N ALA A 163 7.78 11.40 2.39
CA ALA A 163 8.23 12.80 2.32
C ALA A 163 7.09 13.81 2.06
N LYS A 164 6.04 13.40 1.37
CA LYS A 164 4.92 14.29 1.00
C LYS A 164 3.74 14.21 1.95
N HIS A 165 3.48 13.07 2.53
CA HIS A 165 2.27 12.78 3.28
C HIS A 165 2.51 12.26 4.70
N ASP A 166 3.78 12.19 5.12
CA ASP A 166 4.22 11.64 6.42
C ASP A 166 3.71 10.20 6.67
N ARG A 167 3.56 9.43 5.60
CA ARG A 167 3.01 8.07 5.63
C ARG A 167 3.57 7.21 4.53
N ASN A 168 3.77 5.94 4.86
CA ASN A 168 4.04 4.92 3.84
C ASN A 168 2.75 4.54 3.09
N LEU A 169 2.90 4.32 1.79
CA LEU A 169 1.80 3.77 0.99
C LEU A 169 1.60 2.26 1.23
N CYS A 170 2.57 1.59 1.83
CA CYS A 170 2.44 0.21 2.26
C CYS A 170 1.74 0.14 3.62
N VAL A 171 0.57 -0.50 3.65
CA VAL A 171 -0.23 -0.72 4.88
C VAL A 171 0.05 -2.07 5.55
N GLY A 172 1.09 -2.80 5.14
CA GLY A 172 1.51 -4.06 5.76
C GLY A 172 0.54 -5.25 5.61
N CYS A 173 -0.46 -5.16 4.75
CA CYS A 173 -1.55 -6.16 4.66
C CYS A 173 -1.14 -7.55 4.13
N GLY A 174 0.07 -7.73 3.60
CA GLY A 174 0.61 -9.01 3.12
C GLY A 174 0.05 -9.55 1.80
N ARG A 175 -1.03 -8.97 1.23
CA ARG A 175 -1.67 -9.49 0.01
C ARG A 175 -0.71 -9.66 -1.17
N CYS A 176 0.21 -8.71 -1.36
CA CYS A 176 1.19 -8.78 -2.45
C CYS A 176 2.19 -9.93 -2.28
N VAL A 177 2.51 -10.31 -1.06
CA VAL A 177 3.38 -11.45 -0.75
C VAL A 177 2.65 -12.74 -1.10
N SER A 178 1.41 -12.91 -0.62
CA SER A 178 0.58 -14.09 -0.92
C SER A 178 0.29 -14.27 -2.43
N ALA A 179 0.21 -13.16 -3.19
CA ALA A 179 -0.04 -13.21 -4.62
C ALA A 179 1.23 -13.42 -5.46
N CYS A 180 2.42 -13.20 -4.89
CA CYS A 180 3.68 -13.31 -5.61
C CYS A 180 4.10 -14.76 -5.75
N LYS A 181 4.28 -15.24 -7.00
CA LYS A 181 4.71 -16.62 -7.28
C LYS A 181 6.21 -16.86 -7.11
N VAL A 182 6.97 -15.79 -6.88
CA VAL A 182 8.43 -15.80 -6.72
C VAL A 182 8.87 -15.14 -5.41
N ASP A 183 7.94 -15.00 -4.46
CA ASP A 183 8.14 -14.57 -3.08
C ASP A 183 8.84 -13.21 -2.89
N ILE A 184 8.67 -12.27 -3.83
CA ILE A 184 9.19 -10.92 -3.67
C ILE A 184 8.31 -10.15 -2.69
N SER A 185 8.92 -9.68 -1.60
CA SER A 185 8.26 -9.04 -0.48
C SER A 185 8.85 -7.66 -0.15
N PRO A 186 8.03 -6.66 0.21
CA PRO A 186 8.56 -5.41 0.79
C PRO A 186 9.41 -5.64 2.04
N ILE A 187 9.07 -6.66 2.84
CA ILE A 187 9.83 -7.01 4.06
C ILE A 187 11.22 -7.55 3.70
N GLU A 188 11.34 -8.35 2.64
CA GLU A 188 12.64 -8.83 2.14
C GLU A 188 13.56 -7.66 1.80
N VAL A 189 13.02 -6.66 1.11
CA VAL A 189 13.75 -5.43 0.73
C VAL A 189 14.22 -4.67 1.97
N LEU A 190 13.32 -4.43 2.93
CA LEU A 190 13.65 -3.72 4.17
C LEU A 190 14.71 -4.46 4.98
N LYS A 191 14.56 -5.77 5.19
CA LYS A 191 15.54 -6.57 5.92
C LYS A 191 16.90 -6.67 5.23
N PHE A 192 16.92 -6.61 3.91
CA PHE A 192 18.17 -6.60 3.17
C PHE A 192 18.95 -5.30 3.41
N PHE A 193 18.28 -4.17 3.29
CA PHE A 193 18.93 -2.87 3.47
C PHE A 193 19.27 -2.54 4.92
N ASP A 194 18.44 -2.94 5.86
CA ASP A 194 18.72 -2.82 7.29
C ASP A 194 20.02 -3.51 7.66
N ARG A 195 20.22 -4.76 7.23
CA ARG A 195 21.46 -5.50 7.45
C ARG A 195 22.68 -4.90 6.75
N LYS A 196 22.52 -4.15 5.68
CA LYS A 196 23.62 -3.45 4.99
C LYS A 196 23.92 -2.08 5.60
N GLY A 197 22.94 -1.45 6.23
CA GLY A 197 23.08 -0.15 6.88
C GLY A 197 23.58 -0.21 8.31
N ALA A 198 23.52 -1.40 8.94
CA ALA A 198 24.04 -1.68 10.27
C ALA A 198 25.54 -2.02 10.20
#